data_f8423f0adde712a695287fd2272474f1
#
_entry.id   f8423f0adde712a695287fd2272474f1
#
_cell.length_a   1.000
_cell.length_b   1.000
_cell.length_c   1.000
_cell.angle_alpha   90.00
_cell.angle_beta   90.00
_cell.angle_gamma   90.00
#
_symmetry.space_group_name_H-M   'P 1'
#
loop_
_entity.id
_entity.type
_entity.pdbx_description
1 polymer ?
#
loop_
_entity_poly.entity_id
_entity_poly.type
_entity_poly.pdbx_seq_one_letter_code
_entity_poly.pdbx_strand_id
1 'polypeptide(L)'
;MDKFKKMLTAAVSVAAAAAFTVTVQAASAGVVDTDSSPLSVRSLASTSSAKLTTLSKGSLVTLISKSGSWWYVEYSDGRYGYCHQDYISQLTSAKSAYVNISGGKLNVRASGSKSSSVIDALYKGDSAVILSETNGWSRILYDGVKTGYVYSAYLTKGEGTGSASQKIALSVADYKQYDSRWADMKVGSSGKTMRSIGCVTTALAATERYRLGDSSLTPASMLYRLSYTSSGDVLWPSNYRNYTSSGYLQKTYDLLKSGKPVIFGAKNSYGKMHWVVVTGYSGSVTNLKASDFIINDPGSESRSRLTDLFKEYPYFYKIEYYV
;
A
#
# COMPACT_ATOMS: atom_id res chain seq x y z
N MET A 1 41.13 39.50 -30.69
CA MET A 1 41.30 38.43 -29.69
C MET A 1 39.96 38.23 -29.00
N ASP A 2 39.05 37.50 -29.68
CA ASP A 2 37.69 37.27 -29.20
C ASP A 2 37.59 35.91 -28.56
N LYS A 3 37.22 35.94 -27.30
CA LYS A 3 36.89 34.72 -26.53
C LYS A 3 35.45 34.33 -26.78
N PHE A 4 35.26 33.23 -27.53
CA PHE A 4 34.00 32.59 -27.75
C PHE A 4 33.29 32.28 -26.42
N LYS A 5 32.18 32.93 -26.16
CA LYS A 5 31.18 32.49 -25.16
C LYS A 5 30.38 31.34 -25.76
N LYS A 6 30.67 30.12 -25.33
CA LYS A 6 29.77 28.99 -25.54
C LYS A 6 28.57 29.15 -24.62
N MET A 7 27.43 29.54 -25.20
CA MET A 7 26.12 29.40 -24.55
C MET A 7 25.77 27.91 -24.55
N LEU A 8 25.79 27.33 -23.37
CA LEU A 8 25.23 25.98 -23.13
C LEU A 8 23.72 26.17 -22.96
N THR A 9 22.97 25.96 -24.02
CA THR A 9 21.49 25.83 -23.95
C THR A 9 21.16 24.51 -23.27
N ALA A 10 20.84 24.58 -22.01
CA ALA A 10 20.23 23.43 -21.29
C ALA A 10 18.83 23.22 -21.88
N ALA A 11 18.67 22.17 -22.66
CA ALA A 11 17.36 21.69 -23.05
C ALA A 11 16.66 21.19 -21.79
N VAL A 12 15.71 21.98 -21.29
CA VAL A 12 14.75 21.53 -20.29
C VAL A 12 13.82 20.56 -20.99
N SER A 13 14.14 19.27 -20.90
CA SER A 13 13.18 18.23 -21.23
C SER A 13 12.07 18.28 -20.19
N VAL A 14 10.95 18.90 -20.55
CA VAL A 14 9.70 18.75 -19.82
C VAL A 14 9.31 17.27 -19.98
N ALA A 15 9.71 16.45 -19.03
CA ALA A 15 9.14 15.13 -18.88
C ALA A 15 7.67 15.35 -18.57
N ALA A 16 6.81 15.09 -19.54
CA ALA A 16 5.38 15.03 -19.34
C ALA A 16 5.15 14.05 -18.18
N ALA A 17 4.73 14.58 -17.04
CA ALA A 17 4.21 13.77 -15.95
C ALA A 17 3.01 13.04 -16.55
N ALA A 18 3.21 11.77 -16.91
CA ALA A 18 2.11 10.89 -17.25
C ALA A 18 1.18 10.93 -16.04
N ALA A 19 0.06 11.60 -16.18
CA ALA A 19 -1.03 11.50 -15.23
C ALA A 19 -1.42 10.02 -15.23
N PHE A 20 -0.88 9.26 -14.27
CA PHE A 20 -1.42 7.95 -13.98
C PHE A 20 -2.83 8.19 -13.47
N THR A 21 -3.77 8.16 -14.39
CA THR A 21 -5.16 7.91 -14.02
C THR A 21 -5.12 6.55 -13.33
N VAL A 22 -5.19 6.57 -11.99
CA VAL A 22 -5.50 5.39 -11.23
C VAL A 22 -6.92 5.05 -11.64
N THR A 23 -7.06 4.31 -12.73
CA THR A 23 -8.30 3.60 -13.00
C THR A 23 -8.40 2.63 -11.85
N VAL A 24 -9.35 2.88 -10.96
CA VAL A 24 -9.75 1.89 -9.96
C VAL A 24 -10.25 0.70 -10.77
N GLN A 25 -9.33 -0.24 -11.05
CA GLN A 25 -9.69 -1.47 -11.74
C GLN A 25 -10.49 -2.30 -10.74
N ALA A 26 -11.64 -2.82 -11.16
CA ALA A 26 -12.40 -3.75 -10.36
C ALA A 26 -11.48 -4.85 -9.84
N ALA A 27 -11.47 -5.07 -8.54
CA ALA A 27 -10.68 -6.13 -7.94
C ALA A 27 -11.09 -7.46 -8.58
N SER A 28 -10.13 -8.26 -9.00
CA SER A 28 -10.36 -9.59 -9.55
C SER A 28 -9.61 -10.63 -8.71
N ALA A 29 -9.92 -11.91 -8.93
CA ALA A 29 -9.26 -12.99 -8.22
C ALA A 29 -8.29 -13.74 -9.13
N GLY A 30 -7.18 -14.19 -8.55
CA GLY A 30 -6.23 -15.11 -9.16
C GLY A 30 -5.96 -16.30 -8.28
N VAL A 31 -5.55 -17.40 -8.90
CA VAL A 31 -5.06 -18.60 -8.23
C VAL A 31 -3.59 -18.75 -8.54
N VAL A 32 -2.79 -19.01 -7.52
CA VAL A 32 -1.37 -19.35 -7.69
C VAL A 32 -1.27 -20.70 -8.40
N ASP A 33 -0.63 -20.69 -9.56
CA ASP A 33 -0.47 -21.85 -10.43
C ASP A 33 1.01 -22.06 -10.76
N THR A 34 1.73 -22.60 -9.80
CA THR A 34 3.14 -22.98 -9.92
C THR A 34 3.28 -24.49 -9.99
N ASP A 35 4.31 -25.00 -10.64
CA ASP A 35 4.51 -26.46 -10.75
C ASP A 35 4.90 -27.10 -9.41
N SER A 36 5.97 -26.64 -8.78
CA SER A 36 6.54 -27.31 -7.60
C SER A 36 6.95 -26.37 -6.48
N SER A 37 7.30 -25.12 -6.78
CA SER A 37 7.80 -24.17 -5.78
C SER A 37 6.75 -23.11 -5.44
N PRO A 38 6.71 -22.65 -4.17
CA PRO A 38 5.81 -21.56 -3.81
C PRO A 38 6.13 -20.25 -4.58
N LEU A 39 5.09 -19.53 -4.98
CA LEU A 39 5.21 -18.24 -5.68
C LEU A 39 5.78 -17.19 -4.74
N SER A 40 6.83 -16.51 -5.16
CA SER A 40 7.38 -15.37 -4.40
C SER A 40 6.52 -14.12 -4.59
N VAL A 41 6.15 -13.51 -3.48
CA VAL A 41 5.62 -12.13 -3.43
C VAL A 41 6.78 -11.19 -3.19
N ARG A 42 6.90 -10.16 -4.01
CA ARG A 42 8.06 -9.26 -4.02
C ARG A 42 7.66 -7.82 -3.74
N SER A 43 8.60 -7.05 -3.20
CA SER A 43 8.39 -5.63 -2.88
C SER A 43 8.28 -4.74 -4.12
N LEU A 44 8.76 -5.20 -5.29
CA LEU A 44 8.74 -4.49 -6.56
C LEU A 44 8.46 -5.47 -7.72
N ALA A 45 8.05 -4.94 -8.86
CA ALA A 45 7.86 -5.67 -10.11
C ALA A 45 9.21 -6.09 -10.74
N SER A 46 10.00 -6.87 -10.02
CA SER A 46 11.35 -7.32 -10.45
C SER A 46 11.77 -8.58 -9.71
N THR A 47 12.45 -9.50 -10.42
CA THR A 47 13.04 -10.72 -9.85
C THR A 47 14.17 -10.43 -8.88
N SER A 48 14.85 -9.29 -9.00
CA SER A 48 15.93 -8.87 -8.10
C SER A 48 15.45 -8.14 -6.83
N SER A 49 14.14 -7.83 -6.74
CA SER A 49 13.62 -7.14 -5.56
C SER A 49 13.46 -8.08 -4.35
N ALA A 50 13.39 -7.48 -3.16
CA ALA A 50 13.21 -8.23 -1.92
C ALA A 50 11.95 -9.12 -1.98
N LYS A 51 12.09 -10.34 -1.49
CA LYS A 51 10.99 -11.28 -1.30
C LYS A 51 10.30 -10.97 0.02
N LEU A 52 9.01 -10.65 -0.03
CA LEU A 52 8.19 -10.33 1.14
C LEU A 52 7.66 -11.61 1.80
N THR A 53 7.18 -12.55 0.98
CA THR A 53 6.64 -13.84 1.42
C THR A 53 6.55 -14.81 0.25
N THR A 54 5.95 -15.96 0.47
CA THR A 54 5.60 -16.94 -0.56
C THR A 54 4.16 -17.37 -0.44
N LEU A 55 3.56 -17.75 -1.58
CA LEU A 55 2.21 -18.28 -1.68
C LEU A 55 2.28 -19.70 -2.25
N SER A 56 1.58 -20.64 -1.62
CA SER A 56 1.50 -22.02 -2.08
C SER A 56 0.64 -22.15 -3.34
N LYS A 57 0.91 -23.18 -4.16
CA LYS A 57 0.02 -23.55 -5.27
C LYS A 57 -1.43 -23.66 -4.80
N GLY A 58 -2.36 -23.14 -5.59
CA GLY A 58 -3.77 -23.12 -5.27
C GLY A 58 -4.22 -21.99 -4.33
N SER A 59 -3.28 -21.21 -3.77
CA SER A 59 -3.64 -20.03 -2.98
C SER A 59 -4.40 -19.01 -3.82
N LEU A 60 -5.48 -18.45 -3.26
CA LEU A 60 -6.18 -17.32 -3.87
C LEU A 60 -5.48 -16.02 -3.51
N VAL A 61 -5.53 -15.05 -4.42
CA VAL A 61 -5.05 -13.68 -4.22
C VAL A 61 -6.00 -12.68 -4.86
N THR A 62 -6.13 -11.51 -4.26
CA THR A 62 -6.86 -10.41 -4.89
C THR A 62 -5.92 -9.67 -5.84
N LEU A 63 -6.29 -9.62 -7.12
CA LEU A 63 -5.55 -8.90 -8.15
C LEU A 63 -6.00 -7.44 -8.18
N ILE A 64 -5.07 -6.50 -8.03
CA ILE A 64 -5.35 -5.07 -7.94
C ILE A 64 -5.02 -4.36 -9.27
N SER A 65 -3.81 -4.55 -9.78
CA SER A 65 -3.34 -3.88 -11.01
C SER A 65 -2.18 -4.64 -11.64
N LYS A 66 -1.88 -4.33 -12.91
CA LYS A 66 -0.71 -4.86 -13.62
C LYS A 66 0.38 -3.81 -13.77
N SER A 67 1.64 -4.26 -13.68
CA SER A 67 2.84 -3.50 -14.02
C SER A 67 3.75 -4.39 -14.89
N GLY A 68 3.66 -4.24 -16.22
CA GLY A 68 4.31 -5.14 -17.17
C GLY A 68 3.86 -6.59 -16.96
N SER A 69 4.80 -7.50 -16.74
CA SER A 69 4.55 -8.93 -16.47
C SER A 69 4.23 -9.24 -15.00
N TRP A 70 3.94 -8.23 -14.19
CA TRP A 70 3.72 -8.40 -12.75
C TRP A 70 2.32 -7.97 -12.36
N TRP A 71 1.66 -8.82 -11.55
CA TRP A 71 0.47 -8.45 -10.82
C TRP A 71 0.83 -7.79 -9.49
N TYR A 72 0.26 -6.64 -9.20
CA TYR A 72 0.19 -6.09 -7.84
C TYR A 72 -1.00 -6.74 -7.15
N VAL A 73 -0.73 -7.47 -6.10
CA VAL A 73 -1.72 -8.31 -5.41
C VAL A 73 -1.84 -7.94 -3.94
N GLU A 74 -3.04 -8.09 -3.40
CA GLU A 74 -3.23 -8.19 -1.97
C GLU A 74 -3.13 -9.67 -1.58
N TYR A 75 -2.12 -10.01 -0.78
CA TYR A 75 -1.82 -11.38 -0.40
C TYR A 75 -2.13 -11.69 1.08
N SER A 76 -2.61 -10.69 1.84
CA SER A 76 -3.14 -10.76 3.20
C SER A 76 -3.82 -9.43 3.50
N ASP A 77 -4.62 -9.32 4.55
CA ASP A 77 -5.30 -8.08 4.91
C ASP A 77 -4.33 -6.89 5.00
N GLY A 78 -4.52 -5.90 4.12
CA GLY A 78 -3.67 -4.71 4.01
C GLY A 78 -2.22 -4.97 3.61
N ARG A 79 -1.87 -6.17 3.12
CA ARG A 79 -0.52 -6.49 2.66
C ARG A 79 -0.49 -6.70 1.16
N TYR A 80 0.39 -5.96 0.51
CA TYR A 80 0.49 -5.90 -0.94
C TYR A 80 1.90 -6.23 -1.40
N GLY A 81 2.00 -6.76 -2.65
CA GLY A 81 3.28 -7.03 -3.28
C GLY A 81 3.08 -7.45 -4.72
N TYR A 82 4.17 -7.80 -5.38
CA TYR A 82 4.20 -8.16 -6.78
C TYR A 82 4.42 -9.65 -6.98
N CYS A 83 3.59 -10.25 -7.83
CA CYS A 83 3.73 -11.62 -8.28
C CYS A 83 3.87 -11.67 -9.80
N HIS A 84 4.74 -12.52 -10.33
CA HIS A 84 4.86 -12.66 -11.77
C HIS A 84 3.61 -13.30 -12.36
N GLN A 85 3.11 -12.77 -13.47
CA GLN A 85 1.83 -13.16 -14.05
C GLN A 85 1.77 -14.60 -14.51
N ASP A 86 2.89 -15.18 -14.96
CA ASP A 86 2.96 -16.55 -15.49
C ASP A 86 2.65 -17.63 -14.45
N TYR A 87 2.64 -17.23 -13.17
CA TYR A 87 2.35 -18.12 -12.03
C TYR A 87 1.01 -17.79 -11.36
N ILE A 88 0.15 -17.03 -12.05
CA ILE A 88 -1.20 -16.68 -11.56
C ILE A 88 -2.21 -16.89 -12.67
N SER A 89 -3.10 -17.86 -12.47
CA SER A 89 -4.28 -18.06 -13.31
C SER A 89 -5.39 -17.12 -12.85
N GLN A 90 -5.75 -16.13 -13.67
CA GLN A 90 -6.84 -15.19 -13.37
C GLN A 90 -8.19 -15.90 -13.46
N LEU A 91 -9.04 -15.71 -12.45
CA LEU A 91 -10.41 -16.23 -12.44
C LEU A 91 -11.34 -15.27 -13.17
N THR A 92 -11.57 -15.51 -14.46
CA THR A 92 -12.38 -14.64 -15.34
C THR A 92 -13.86 -14.60 -14.98
N SER A 93 -14.38 -15.63 -14.29
CA SER A 93 -15.75 -15.67 -13.78
C SER A 93 -15.98 -14.90 -12.50
N ALA A 94 -14.89 -14.53 -11.80
CA ALA A 94 -14.96 -13.78 -10.55
C ALA A 94 -15.44 -12.35 -10.80
N LYS A 95 -16.31 -11.85 -9.91
CA LYS A 95 -16.92 -10.52 -10.02
C LYS A 95 -16.64 -9.70 -8.78
N SER A 96 -16.18 -8.47 -8.95
CA SER A 96 -16.08 -7.56 -7.83
C SER A 96 -17.46 -7.23 -7.27
N ALA A 97 -17.51 -7.04 -5.96
CA ALA A 97 -18.72 -6.65 -5.25
C ALA A 97 -18.35 -5.88 -3.97
N TYR A 98 -19.34 -5.25 -3.39
CA TYR A 98 -19.24 -4.61 -2.08
C TYR A 98 -20.45 -4.91 -1.22
N VAL A 99 -20.26 -4.86 0.10
CA VAL A 99 -21.32 -5.11 1.09
C VAL A 99 -22.28 -3.93 1.11
N ASN A 100 -23.57 -4.20 0.90
CA ASN A 100 -24.64 -3.22 0.88
C ASN A 100 -25.74 -3.59 1.88
N ILE A 101 -25.50 -3.21 3.14
CA ILE A 101 -26.41 -3.38 4.27
C ILE A 101 -26.80 -2.03 4.85
N SER A 102 -27.98 -1.92 5.43
CA SER A 102 -28.46 -0.66 6.04
C SER A 102 -27.73 -0.31 7.35
N GLY A 103 -27.19 -1.33 8.06
CA GLY A 103 -26.46 -1.16 9.32
C GLY A 103 -26.00 -2.49 9.90
N GLY A 104 -25.24 -2.43 10.99
CA GLY A 104 -24.70 -3.63 11.63
C GLY A 104 -23.53 -4.25 10.86
N LYS A 105 -23.46 -5.57 10.83
CA LYS A 105 -22.41 -6.35 10.14
C LYS A 105 -23.01 -7.48 9.33
N LEU A 106 -22.36 -7.84 8.22
CA LEU A 106 -22.65 -9.00 7.39
C LEU A 106 -21.80 -10.17 7.89
N ASN A 107 -22.43 -11.22 8.41
CA ASN A 107 -21.72 -12.41 8.87
C ASN A 107 -21.13 -13.15 7.66
N VAL A 108 -19.84 -13.45 7.71
CA VAL A 108 -19.16 -14.39 6.83
C VAL A 108 -19.22 -15.77 7.47
N ARG A 109 -19.65 -16.77 6.72
CA ARG A 109 -19.88 -18.12 7.23
C ARG A 109 -18.97 -19.15 6.56
N ALA A 110 -18.75 -20.28 7.23
CA ALA A 110 -17.92 -21.36 6.71
C ALA A 110 -18.55 -22.08 5.49
N SER A 111 -19.88 -22.04 5.36
CA SER A 111 -20.61 -22.59 4.21
C SER A 111 -21.86 -21.77 3.90
N GLY A 112 -22.47 -21.98 2.72
CA GLY A 112 -23.67 -21.28 2.23
C GLY A 112 -24.95 -21.70 2.96
N SER A 113 -25.01 -21.57 4.28
CA SER A 113 -26.17 -21.89 5.11
C SER A 113 -26.29 -20.96 6.30
N LYS A 114 -27.52 -20.64 6.71
CA LYS A 114 -27.80 -19.87 7.94
C LYS A 114 -27.38 -20.62 9.21
N SER A 115 -27.36 -21.94 9.19
CA SER A 115 -26.93 -22.78 10.31
C SER A 115 -25.41 -22.97 10.38
N SER A 116 -24.67 -22.58 9.36
CA SER A 116 -23.21 -22.66 9.34
C SER A 116 -22.57 -21.67 10.32
N SER A 117 -21.43 -22.05 10.90
CA SER A 117 -20.67 -21.21 11.81
C SER A 117 -20.29 -19.88 11.17
N VAL A 118 -20.37 -18.79 11.95
CA VAL A 118 -19.83 -17.49 11.57
C VAL A 118 -18.34 -17.51 11.81
N ILE A 119 -17.55 -17.24 10.76
CA ILE A 119 -16.09 -17.26 10.81
C ILE A 119 -15.48 -15.85 10.77
N ASP A 120 -16.24 -14.86 10.27
CA ASP A 120 -15.80 -13.46 10.19
C ASP A 120 -17.02 -12.54 10.00
N ALA A 121 -16.78 -11.24 9.87
CA ALA A 121 -17.82 -10.24 9.61
C ALA A 121 -17.31 -9.13 8.70
N LEU A 122 -18.13 -8.71 7.75
CA LEU A 122 -17.91 -7.56 6.89
C LEU A 122 -18.90 -6.45 7.23
N TYR A 123 -18.52 -5.22 6.91
CA TYR A 123 -19.32 -4.03 7.18
C TYR A 123 -19.77 -3.37 5.88
N LYS A 124 -20.75 -2.47 5.97
CA LYS A 124 -21.23 -1.72 4.82
C LYS A 124 -20.07 -1.11 4.04
N GLY A 125 -20.02 -1.44 2.75
CA GLY A 125 -19.03 -0.93 1.81
C GLY A 125 -17.74 -1.75 1.73
N ASP A 126 -17.52 -2.75 2.58
CA ASP A 126 -16.37 -3.64 2.46
C ASP A 126 -16.38 -4.31 1.09
N SER A 127 -15.20 -4.35 0.45
CA SER A 127 -15.04 -4.95 -0.87
C SER A 127 -14.84 -6.46 -0.77
N ALA A 128 -15.39 -7.18 -1.73
CA ALA A 128 -15.19 -8.62 -1.91
C ALA A 128 -15.13 -8.96 -3.39
N VAL A 129 -14.59 -10.12 -3.69
CA VAL A 129 -14.67 -10.73 -5.02
C VAL A 129 -15.56 -11.96 -4.93
N ILE A 130 -16.67 -11.98 -5.67
CA ILE A 130 -17.56 -13.14 -5.76
C ILE A 130 -16.87 -14.19 -6.63
N LEU A 131 -16.59 -15.35 -6.05
CA LEU A 131 -16.00 -16.51 -6.74
C LEU A 131 -17.07 -17.40 -7.37
N SER A 132 -18.20 -17.58 -6.69
CA SER A 132 -19.35 -18.35 -7.18
C SER A 132 -20.62 -17.95 -6.41
N GLU A 133 -21.78 -18.24 -7.00
CA GLU A 133 -23.08 -18.02 -6.38
C GLU A 133 -23.95 -19.28 -6.51
N THR A 134 -24.58 -19.70 -5.42
CA THR A 134 -25.46 -20.86 -5.38
C THR A 134 -26.53 -20.68 -4.30
N ASN A 135 -27.79 -20.89 -4.64
CA ASN A 135 -28.93 -20.89 -3.71
C ASN A 135 -28.98 -19.63 -2.79
N GLY A 136 -28.74 -18.45 -3.37
CA GLY A 136 -28.77 -17.18 -2.64
C GLY A 136 -27.53 -16.90 -1.76
N TRP A 137 -26.49 -17.73 -1.86
CA TRP A 137 -25.22 -17.54 -1.18
C TRP A 137 -24.10 -17.26 -2.17
N SER A 138 -23.26 -16.30 -1.84
CA SER A 138 -22.02 -16.00 -2.58
C SER A 138 -20.83 -16.54 -1.80
N ARG A 139 -20.02 -17.38 -2.44
CA ARG A 139 -18.66 -17.65 -1.98
C ARG A 139 -17.80 -16.46 -2.38
N ILE A 140 -17.14 -15.84 -1.40
CA ILE A 140 -16.37 -14.62 -1.62
C ILE A 140 -14.90 -14.81 -1.26
N LEU A 141 -14.04 -14.02 -1.93
CA LEU A 141 -12.66 -13.71 -1.52
C LEU A 141 -12.67 -12.30 -0.94
N TYR A 142 -12.09 -12.11 0.23
CA TYR A 142 -12.02 -10.84 0.95
C TYR A 142 -10.70 -10.76 1.73
N ASP A 143 -10.31 -9.59 2.18
CA ASP A 143 -9.05 -9.34 2.92
C ASP A 143 -7.84 -10.04 2.27
N GLY A 144 -7.73 -9.90 0.97
CA GLY A 144 -6.64 -10.43 0.16
C GLY A 144 -6.77 -11.91 -0.19
N VAL A 145 -6.92 -12.80 0.80
CA VAL A 145 -6.85 -14.27 0.62
C VAL A 145 -7.91 -15.06 1.37
N LYS A 146 -8.67 -14.42 2.25
CA LYS A 146 -9.70 -15.10 3.03
C LYS A 146 -10.89 -15.50 2.15
N THR A 147 -11.49 -16.63 2.43
CA THR A 147 -12.73 -17.06 1.75
C THR A 147 -13.80 -17.44 2.75
N GLY A 148 -15.05 -17.23 2.36
CA GLY A 148 -16.22 -17.60 3.14
C GLY A 148 -17.49 -17.38 2.34
N TYR A 149 -18.61 -17.53 2.99
CA TYR A 149 -19.93 -17.40 2.36
C TYR A 149 -20.72 -16.28 3.01
N VAL A 150 -21.36 -15.46 2.18
CA VAL A 150 -22.29 -14.42 2.60
C VAL A 150 -23.60 -14.57 1.82
N TYR A 151 -24.69 -14.05 2.38
CA TYR A 151 -25.96 -14.05 1.67
C TYR A 151 -25.88 -13.04 0.51
N SER A 152 -26.14 -13.49 -0.72
CA SER A 152 -25.90 -12.73 -1.95
C SER A 152 -26.69 -11.41 -2.02
N ALA A 153 -27.89 -11.36 -1.40
CA ALA A 153 -28.73 -10.17 -1.38
C ALA A 153 -28.09 -8.96 -0.66
N TYR A 154 -27.05 -9.18 0.13
CA TYR A 154 -26.29 -8.12 0.81
C TYR A 154 -25.05 -7.67 0.06
N LEU A 155 -24.86 -8.15 -1.17
CA LEU A 155 -23.79 -7.72 -2.06
C LEU A 155 -24.36 -6.93 -3.23
N THR A 156 -23.69 -5.84 -3.57
CA THR A 156 -23.90 -5.16 -4.85
C THR A 156 -22.72 -5.48 -5.76
N LYS A 157 -23.01 -6.01 -6.96
CA LYS A 157 -22.00 -6.36 -7.98
C LYS A 157 -21.49 -5.10 -8.68
N GLY A 158 -20.22 -5.14 -9.06
CA GLY A 158 -19.53 -4.05 -9.74
C GLY A 158 -18.62 -3.26 -8.82
N GLU A 159 -18.01 -2.22 -9.36
CA GLU A 159 -17.24 -1.26 -8.56
C GLU A 159 -18.22 -0.49 -7.68
N GLY A 160 -17.91 -0.41 -6.39
CA GLY A 160 -18.75 0.31 -5.45
C GLY A 160 -18.83 1.81 -5.80
N THR A 161 -19.89 2.19 -6.50
CA THR A 161 -20.26 3.61 -6.69
C THR A 161 -21.01 4.16 -5.48
N GLY A 162 -21.25 3.32 -4.49
CA GLY A 162 -22.00 3.66 -3.26
C GLY A 162 -21.13 4.37 -2.23
N SER A 163 -21.59 5.48 -1.83
CA SER A 163 -21.16 6.53 -0.91
C SER A 163 -20.58 6.12 0.47
N ALA A 164 -20.10 4.90 0.72
CA ALA A 164 -19.77 4.46 2.06
C ALA A 164 -18.40 3.77 2.25
N SER A 165 -17.85 3.04 1.30
CA SER A 165 -16.49 2.51 1.42
C SER A 165 -15.74 2.72 0.11
N GLN A 166 -14.60 3.36 0.19
CA GLN A 166 -13.70 3.54 -0.94
C GLN A 166 -12.41 2.80 -0.65
N LYS A 167 -11.99 1.95 -1.59
CA LYS A 167 -10.68 1.30 -1.53
C LYS A 167 -9.72 2.08 -2.41
N ILE A 168 -8.63 2.54 -1.81
CA ILE A 168 -7.49 3.16 -2.49
C ILE A 168 -6.29 2.28 -2.19
N ALA A 169 -5.56 1.85 -3.21
CA ALA A 169 -4.32 1.09 -3.07
C ALA A 169 -3.30 1.63 -4.08
N LEU A 170 -2.34 2.39 -3.60
CA LEU A 170 -1.26 2.93 -4.40
C LEU A 170 -0.10 1.93 -4.43
N SER A 171 0.43 1.63 -5.62
CA SER A 171 1.52 0.66 -5.83
C SER A 171 2.88 1.19 -5.36
N VAL A 172 2.98 1.58 -4.10
CA VAL A 172 4.20 2.12 -3.48
C VAL A 172 5.11 0.99 -3.05
N ALA A 173 6.42 1.12 -3.32
CA ALA A 173 7.42 0.13 -2.91
C ALA A 173 7.44 -0.04 -1.39
N ASP A 174 7.40 -1.29 -0.89
CA ASP A 174 7.52 -1.59 0.53
C ASP A 174 8.99 -1.87 0.88
N TYR A 175 9.74 -0.81 1.16
CA TYR A 175 11.12 -0.89 1.59
C TYR A 175 11.24 -1.03 3.10
N LYS A 176 12.21 -1.85 3.54
CA LYS A 176 12.55 -1.99 4.97
C LYS A 176 13.90 -1.32 5.26
N GLN A 177 13.96 -0.50 6.31
CA GLN A 177 15.20 0.18 6.71
C GLN A 177 16.32 -0.77 7.15
N TYR A 178 15.96 -2.00 7.52
CA TYR A 178 16.88 -3.07 7.96
C TYR A 178 17.23 -4.07 6.85
N ASP A 179 16.84 -3.83 5.59
CA ASP A 179 17.25 -4.66 4.45
C ASP A 179 18.78 -4.63 4.31
N SER A 180 19.42 -5.80 4.20
CA SER A 180 20.86 -5.96 4.18
C SER A 180 21.59 -5.14 3.11
N ARG A 181 20.89 -4.75 2.05
CA ARG A 181 21.45 -3.92 0.96
C ARG A 181 21.82 -2.50 1.40
N TRP A 182 21.25 -1.98 2.49
CA TRP A 182 21.49 -0.61 2.97
C TRP A 182 21.46 -0.47 4.48
N ALA A 183 21.07 -1.50 5.23
CA ALA A 183 20.86 -1.43 6.68
C ALA A 183 22.04 -0.85 7.46
N ASP A 184 23.27 -1.18 7.07
CA ASP A 184 24.49 -0.80 7.78
C ASP A 184 25.15 0.48 7.23
N MET A 185 24.57 1.09 6.19
CA MET A 185 25.02 2.37 5.64
C MET A 185 24.79 3.49 6.66
N LYS A 186 25.76 4.40 6.77
CA LYS A 186 25.70 5.53 7.71
C LYS A 186 24.80 6.64 7.20
N VAL A 187 24.03 7.24 8.10
CA VAL A 187 23.12 8.35 7.81
C VAL A 187 23.83 9.66 8.06
N GLY A 188 24.23 10.32 6.98
CA GLY A 188 25.00 11.57 7.04
C GLY A 188 26.25 11.42 7.93
N SER A 189 26.56 12.44 8.72
CA SER A 189 27.65 12.45 9.69
C SER A 189 27.28 11.95 11.09
N SER A 190 26.05 11.43 11.28
CA SER A 190 25.52 11.07 12.60
C SER A 190 26.18 9.87 13.28
N GLY A 191 26.98 9.09 12.54
CA GLY A 191 27.53 7.81 13.01
C GLY A 191 26.50 6.68 13.12
N LYS A 192 25.21 6.98 13.02
CA LYS A 192 24.10 6.01 13.09
C LYS A 192 23.85 5.37 11.73
N THR A 193 23.20 4.19 11.73
CA THR A 193 22.95 3.42 10.51
C THR A 193 21.50 3.56 10.03
N MET A 194 21.25 3.19 8.78
CA MET A 194 19.89 3.09 8.23
C MET A 194 19.01 2.17 9.06
N ARG A 195 19.55 1.04 9.54
CA ARG A 195 18.85 0.12 10.45
C ARG A 195 18.29 0.83 11.68
N SER A 196 19.04 1.75 12.24
CA SER A 196 18.71 2.39 13.51
C SER A 196 17.83 3.63 13.39
N ILE A 197 18.00 4.45 12.34
CA ILE A 197 17.30 5.74 12.16
C ILE A 197 16.77 5.99 10.75
N GLY A 198 16.83 5.00 9.86
CA GLY A 198 16.57 5.15 8.43
C GLY A 198 15.10 5.24 8.03
N CYS A 199 14.12 5.29 8.95
CA CYS A 199 12.70 5.24 8.61
C CYS A 199 12.27 6.37 7.65
N VAL A 200 12.71 7.62 7.87
CA VAL A 200 12.40 8.76 6.99
C VAL A 200 13.03 8.59 5.61
N THR A 201 14.32 8.25 5.55
CA THR A 201 15.05 8.03 4.29
C THR A 201 14.38 6.92 3.47
N THR A 202 13.99 5.84 4.13
CA THR A 202 13.30 4.70 3.50
C THR A 202 11.91 5.09 3.00
N ALA A 203 11.16 5.86 3.80
CA ALA A 203 9.85 6.37 3.41
C ALA A 203 9.94 7.33 2.20
N LEU A 204 10.92 8.24 2.21
CA LEU A 204 11.17 9.15 1.09
C LEU A 204 11.57 8.39 -0.18
N ALA A 205 12.43 7.36 -0.07
CA ALA A 205 12.79 6.53 -1.21
C ALA A 205 11.57 5.88 -1.87
N ALA A 206 10.68 5.31 -1.05
CA ALA A 206 9.45 4.68 -1.54
C ALA A 206 8.50 5.71 -2.21
N THR A 207 8.32 6.86 -1.57
CA THR A 207 7.43 7.93 -2.03
C THR A 207 7.94 8.60 -3.30
N GLU A 208 9.25 8.94 -3.36
CA GLU A 208 9.86 9.55 -4.56
C GLU A 208 9.95 8.57 -5.73
N ARG A 209 10.24 7.29 -5.47
CA ARG A 209 10.14 6.25 -6.49
C ARG A 209 8.75 6.21 -7.12
N TYR A 210 7.70 6.22 -6.30
CA TYR A 210 6.32 6.25 -6.77
C TYR A 210 6.02 7.52 -7.57
N ARG A 211 6.39 8.69 -7.03
CA ARG A 211 6.14 10.00 -7.65
C ARG A 211 6.81 10.15 -9.02
N LEU A 212 8.05 9.68 -9.14
CA LEU A 212 8.87 9.85 -10.36
C LEU A 212 8.73 8.68 -11.35
N GLY A 213 8.12 7.57 -10.93
CA GLY A 213 8.13 6.33 -11.72
C GLY A 213 9.53 5.74 -11.91
N ASP A 214 10.51 6.17 -11.10
CA ASP A 214 11.93 5.80 -11.24
C ASP A 214 12.24 4.52 -10.45
N SER A 215 12.34 3.40 -11.17
CA SER A 215 12.63 2.10 -10.59
C SER A 215 14.04 1.98 -9.97
N SER A 216 14.95 2.89 -10.26
CA SER A 216 16.31 2.90 -9.71
C SER A 216 16.38 3.51 -8.30
N LEU A 217 15.35 4.24 -7.87
CA LEU A 217 15.31 4.83 -6.54
C LEU A 217 15.14 3.77 -5.46
N THR A 218 16.15 3.69 -4.59
CA THR A 218 16.22 2.79 -3.45
C THR A 218 16.57 3.59 -2.18
N PRO A 219 16.38 3.04 -0.97
CA PRO A 219 16.87 3.68 0.25
C PRO A 219 18.37 4.00 0.21
N ALA A 220 19.18 3.14 -0.40
CA ALA A 220 20.62 3.39 -0.59
C ALA A 220 20.88 4.62 -1.46
N SER A 221 20.23 4.72 -2.63
CA SER A 221 20.41 5.88 -3.51
C SER A 221 19.82 7.16 -2.92
N MET A 222 18.72 7.07 -2.18
CA MET A 222 18.09 8.20 -1.50
C MET A 222 18.98 8.76 -0.38
N LEU A 223 19.72 7.90 0.32
CA LEU A 223 20.66 8.31 1.36
C LEU A 223 21.67 9.36 0.87
N TYR A 224 22.12 9.27 -0.37
CA TYR A 224 23.07 10.22 -0.98
C TYR A 224 22.41 11.46 -1.59
N ARG A 225 21.08 11.44 -1.78
CA ARG A 225 20.31 12.57 -2.33
C ARG A 225 19.79 13.53 -1.26
N LEU A 226 19.75 13.08 0.00
CA LEU A 226 19.23 13.85 1.11
C LEU A 226 20.33 14.52 1.91
N SER A 227 19.99 15.64 2.52
CA SER A 227 20.81 16.31 3.52
C SER A 227 20.32 15.97 4.93
N TYR A 228 21.24 15.86 5.87
CA TYR A 228 20.98 15.45 7.24
C TYR A 228 21.58 16.42 8.24
N THR A 229 20.96 16.55 9.40
CA THR A 229 21.57 17.17 10.57
C THR A 229 22.71 16.31 11.13
N SER A 230 23.49 16.83 12.06
CA SER A 230 24.52 16.05 12.76
C SER A 230 23.95 14.90 13.59
N SER A 231 22.67 14.96 14.00
CA SER A 231 21.95 13.88 14.66
C SER A 231 21.40 12.80 13.71
N GLY A 232 21.42 13.08 12.39
CA GLY A 232 20.90 12.20 11.36
C GLY A 232 19.44 12.45 10.99
N ASP A 233 18.85 13.56 11.43
CA ASP A 233 17.52 13.95 11.03
C ASP A 233 17.53 14.49 9.60
N VAL A 234 16.55 14.08 8.80
CA VAL A 234 16.43 14.53 7.40
C VAL A 234 16.04 16.00 7.32
N LEU A 235 16.76 16.77 6.53
CA LEU A 235 16.32 18.08 6.06
C LEU A 235 15.35 17.84 4.89
N TRP A 236 14.07 18.14 5.12
CA TRP A 236 13.01 17.80 4.16
C TRP A 236 13.23 18.51 2.82
N PRO A 237 13.06 17.81 1.68
CA PRO A 237 13.18 18.42 0.35
C PRO A 237 12.15 19.55 0.16
N SER A 238 12.53 20.58 -0.59
CA SER A 238 11.71 21.79 -0.80
C SER A 238 10.36 21.56 -1.50
N ASN A 239 10.22 20.42 -2.19
CA ASN A 239 8.96 19.99 -2.79
C ASN A 239 8.02 19.27 -1.82
N TYR A 240 8.38 19.15 -0.52
CA TYR A 240 7.51 18.59 0.50
C TYR A 240 6.86 19.69 1.34
N ARG A 241 5.65 19.39 1.81
CA ARG A 241 4.88 20.23 2.75
C ARG A 241 4.43 19.38 3.90
N ASN A 242 4.32 19.98 5.07
CA ASN A 242 3.81 19.30 6.26
C ASN A 242 2.37 19.72 6.61
N TYR A 243 1.71 18.88 7.40
CA TYR A 243 0.43 19.16 8.02
C TYR A 243 0.44 18.59 9.44
N THR A 244 0.06 19.41 10.41
CA THR A 244 0.19 19.11 11.85
C THR A 244 -1.14 19.18 12.62
N SER A 245 -2.24 19.54 11.95
CA SER A 245 -3.54 19.74 12.61
C SER A 245 -4.28 18.44 12.86
N SER A 246 -5.30 18.48 13.73
CA SER A 246 -6.11 17.34 14.15
C SER A 246 -6.89 16.64 13.04
N GLY A 247 -7.16 17.33 11.91
CA GLY A 247 -7.81 16.73 10.73
C GLY A 247 -6.89 15.86 9.85
N TYR A 248 -5.83 15.29 10.41
CA TYR A 248 -4.81 14.54 9.66
C TYR A 248 -5.36 13.31 8.92
N LEU A 249 -6.37 12.62 9.45
CA LEU A 249 -6.99 11.49 8.74
C LEU A 249 -7.70 11.95 7.47
N GLN A 250 -8.47 13.05 7.55
CA GLN A 250 -9.12 13.61 6.37
C GLN A 250 -8.08 14.10 5.35
N LYS A 251 -7.06 14.81 5.81
CA LYS A 251 -5.98 15.28 4.92
C LYS A 251 -5.24 14.12 4.25
N THR A 252 -4.95 13.04 4.99
CA THR A 252 -4.32 11.84 4.44
C THR A 252 -5.21 11.17 3.40
N TYR A 253 -6.51 11.04 3.69
CA TYR A 253 -7.49 10.48 2.75
C TYR A 253 -7.57 11.30 1.45
N ASP A 254 -7.64 12.63 1.53
CA ASP A 254 -7.72 13.51 0.36
C ASP A 254 -6.46 13.41 -0.53
N LEU A 255 -5.28 13.27 0.09
CA LEU A 255 -4.02 13.05 -0.61
C LEU A 255 -4.00 11.69 -1.32
N LEU A 256 -4.39 10.61 -0.64
CA LEU A 256 -4.50 9.28 -1.24
C LEU A 256 -5.49 9.27 -2.41
N LYS A 257 -6.65 9.92 -2.26
CA LYS A 257 -7.65 10.08 -3.31
C LYS A 257 -7.11 10.81 -4.54
N SER A 258 -6.17 11.73 -4.35
CA SER A 258 -5.46 12.43 -5.43
C SER A 258 -4.26 11.63 -5.98
N GLY A 259 -4.09 10.37 -5.59
CA GLY A 259 -3.00 9.50 -6.04
C GLY A 259 -1.65 9.77 -5.35
N LYS A 260 -1.64 10.46 -4.21
CA LYS A 260 -0.41 10.81 -3.48
C LYS A 260 -0.25 9.95 -2.23
N PRO A 261 0.78 9.09 -2.12
CA PRO A 261 1.14 8.46 -0.86
C PRO A 261 1.63 9.52 0.14
N VAL A 262 1.45 9.22 1.43
CA VAL A 262 1.69 10.20 2.50
C VAL A 262 2.71 9.64 3.48
N ILE A 263 3.77 10.39 3.77
CA ILE A 263 4.71 10.04 4.83
C ILE A 263 4.11 10.50 6.16
N PHE A 264 3.85 9.55 7.06
CA PHE A 264 3.13 9.77 8.30
C PHE A 264 4.04 9.55 9.50
N GLY A 265 4.19 10.57 10.34
CA GLY A 265 5.00 10.54 11.54
C GLY A 265 4.17 10.48 12.80
N ALA A 266 4.57 9.61 13.73
CA ALA A 266 3.98 9.49 15.06
C ALA A 266 5.07 9.39 16.13
N LYS A 267 4.73 9.69 17.39
CA LYS A 267 5.61 9.67 18.56
C LYS A 267 5.12 8.69 19.61
N ASN A 268 6.06 8.07 20.32
CA ASN A 268 5.72 7.35 21.54
C ASN A 268 5.75 8.28 22.78
N SER A 269 5.43 7.73 23.95
CA SER A 269 5.41 8.46 25.22
C SER A 269 6.77 9.04 25.65
N TYR A 270 7.86 8.51 25.09
CA TYR A 270 9.23 9.00 25.33
C TYR A 270 9.70 10.02 24.28
N GLY A 271 8.80 10.45 23.37
CA GLY A 271 9.12 11.39 22.29
C GLY A 271 9.87 10.78 21.10
N LYS A 272 10.15 9.47 21.11
CA LYS A 272 10.78 8.79 19.98
C LYS A 272 9.79 8.78 18.79
N MET A 273 10.28 9.22 17.63
CA MET A 273 9.49 9.28 16.41
C MET A 273 9.66 8.02 15.57
N HIS A 274 8.58 7.65 14.88
CA HIS A 274 8.62 6.69 13.80
C HIS A 274 7.80 7.18 12.61
N TRP A 275 8.22 6.78 11.41
CA TRP A 275 7.65 7.25 10.16
C TRP A 275 7.33 6.07 9.26
N VAL A 276 6.13 6.13 8.68
CA VAL A 276 5.61 5.13 7.75
C VAL A 276 5.10 5.80 6.48
N VAL A 277 4.84 5.04 5.42
CA VAL A 277 4.16 5.55 4.23
C VAL A 277 2.73 5.05 4.22
N VAL A 278 1.76 5.94 4.25
CA VAL A 278 0.36 5.59 4.02
C VAL A 278 0.15 5.44 2.52
N THR A 279 -0.22 4.24 2.10
CA THR A 279 -0.29 3.83 0.69
C THR A 279 -1.70 3.54 0.23
N GLY A 280 -2.65 3.46 1.16
CA GLY A 280 -4.01 3.13 0.79
C GLY A 280 -5.03 3.40 1.88
N TYR A 281 -6.26 3.16 1.51
CA TYR A 281 -7.43 3.32 2.37
C TYR A 281 -8.46 2.23 2.02
N SER A 282 -9.09 1.66 3.04
CA SER A 282 -10.18 0.70 2.86
C SER A 282 -11.15 0.85 4.02
N GLY A 283 -12.20 1.66 3.83
CA GLY A 283 -13.15 1.95 4.90
C GLY A 283 -14.21 2.97 4.52
N SER A 284 -15.01 3.38 5.50
CA SER A 284 -16.09 4.36 5.31
C SER A 284 -15.55 5.78 5.16
N VAL A 285 -15.95 6.47 4.09
CA VAL A 285 -15.55 7.87 3.83
C VAL A 285 -16.28 8.88 4.72
N THR A 286 -17.35 8.46 5.39
CA THR A 286 -18.13 9.31 6.30
C THR A 286 -17.64 9.27 7.74
N ASN A 287 -16.78 8.30 8.08
CA ASN A 287 -16.20 8.14 9.42
C ASN A 287 -14.82 7.52 9.33
N LEU A 288 -13.82 8.34 9.00
CA LEU A 288 -12.44 7.90 8.83
C LEU A 288 -11.84 7.39 10.14
N LYS A 289 -11.28 6.19 10.11
CA LYS A 289 -10.60 5.57 11.25
C LYS A 289 -9.18 5.21 10.89
N ALA A 290 -8.26 5.27 11.84
CA ALA A 290 -6.87 4.86 11.63
C ALA A 290 -6.75 3.39 11.17
N SER A 291 -7.68 2.53 11.57
CA SER A 291 -7.77 1.13 11.12
C SER A 291 -7.97 0.96 9.62
N ASP A 292 -8.50 1.98 8.94
CA ASP A 292 -8.86 1.90 7.53
C ASP A 292 -7.72 2.34 6.60
N PHE A 293 -6.68 2.98 7.16
CA PHE A 293 -5.49 3.42 6.41
C PHE A 293 -4.43 2.32 6.38
N ILE A 294 -3.98 2.02 5.18
CA ILE A 294 -2.99 0.99 4.86
C ILE A 294 -1.61 1.62 4.84
N ILE A 295 -0.63 0.98 5.47
CA ILE A 295 0.73 1.51 5.57
C ILE A 295 1.77 0.52 5.08
N ASN A 296 2.86 1.05 4.50
CA ASN A 296 4.15 0.39 4.40
C ASN A 296 5.04 0.93 5.52
N ASP A 297 5.46 0.05 6.43
CA ASP A 297 6.28 0.44 7.58
C ASP A 297 7.74 0.05 7.36
N PRO A 298 8.67 1.02 7.28
CA PRO A 298 10.11 0.76 7.14
C PRO A 298 10.71 -0.07 8.27
N GLY A 299 10.15 0.01 9.47
CA GLY A 299 10.66 -0.64 10.68
C GLY A 299 9.96 -1.96 11.04
N SER A 300 8.93 -2.38 10.28
CA SER A 300 8.15 -3.58 10.63
C SER A 300 7.53 -4.26 9.41
N GLU A 301 7.50 -5.58 9.42
CA GLU A 301 6.71 -6.38 8.48
C GLU A 301 5.30 -6.70 9.00
N SER A 302 5.08 -6.55 10.30
CA SER A 302 3.81 -6.92 10.93
C SER A 302 2.80 -5.78 10.97
N ARG A 303 3.24 -4.51 10.93
CA ARG A 303 2.34 -3.36 10.94
C ARG A 303 1.88 -3.04 9.53
N SER A 304 0.58 -3.18 9.28
CA SER A 304 -0.04 -2.96 7.97
C SER A 304 -1.12 -1.86 7.98
N ARG A 305 -1.55 -1.44 9.16
CA ARG A 305 -2.56 -0.40 9.35
C ARG A 305 -2.03 0.73 10.22
N LEU A 306 -2.58 1.93 10.02
CA LEU A 306 -2.18 3.09 10.81
C LEU A 306 -2.50 2.90 12.31
N THR A 307 -3.54 2.11 12.62
CA THR A 307 -3.85 1.70 14.00
C THR A 307 -2.74 0.84 14.62
N ASP A 308 -2.00 0.06 13.83
CA ASP A 308 -0.88 -0.74 14.35
C ASP A 308 0.31 0.15 14.71
N LEU A 309 0.54 1.21 13.94
CA LEU A 309 1.51 2.23 14.31
C LEU A 309 1.14 2.87 15.65
N PHE A 310 -0.13 3.23 15.84
CA PHE A 310 -0.59 3.90 17.06
C PHE A 310 -0.56 3.03 18.33
N LYS A 311 -0.45 1.71 18.22
CA LYS A 311 -0.21 0.84 19.38
C LYS A 311 1.14 1.09 20.04
N GLU A 312 2.17 1.46 19.26
CA GLU A 312 3.52 1.73 19.76
C GLU A 312 3.85 3.22 19.80
N TYR A 313 3.25 4.02 18.91
CA TYR A 313 3.48 5.46 18.74
C TYR A 313 2.13 6.20 18.78
N PRO A 314 1.49 6.32 19.95
CA PRO A 314 0.09 6.76 20.07
C PRO A 314 -0.16 8.23 19.73
N TYR A 315 0.88 9.06 19.61
CA TYR A 315 0.73 10.48 19.39
C TYR A 315 1.06 10.85 17.94
N PHE A 316 0.05 11.33 17.22
CA PHE A 316 0.28 11.93 15.91
C PHE A 316 1.30 13.07 16.02
N TYR A 317 2.23 13.13 15.05
CA TYR A 317 3.22 14.20 14.99
C TYR A 317 2.96 15.14 13.81
N LYS A 318 3.08 14.65 12.60
CA LYS A 318 2.76 15.35 11.35
C LYS A 318 2.72 14.39 10.18
N ILE A 319 2.16 14.84 9.07
CA ILE A 319 2.34 14.20 7.78
C ILE A 319 3.19 15.08 6.87
N GLU A 320 3.93 14.42 5.98
CA GLU A 320 4.71 15.07 4.91
C GLU A 320 4.23 14.53 3.56
N TYR A 321 4.08 15.42 2.60
CA TYR A 321 3.60 15.08 1.25
C TYR A 321 4.21 16.02 0.20
N TYR A 322 4.45 15.50 -1.00
CA TYR A 322 4.95 16.31 -2.10
C TYR A 322 3.84 17.16 -2.75
N VAL A 323 4.22 18.34 -3.25
CA VAL A 323 3.35 19.29 -3.97
C VAL A 323 3.59 19.24 -5.47
#